data_a27010a98f31488e6dd150d68098ce92
#
_entry.id   a27010a98f31488e6dd150d68098ce92
#
_cell.length_a   1.000
_cell.length_b   1.000
_cell.length_c   1.000
_cell.angle_alpha   90.00
_cell.angle_beta   90.00
_cell.angle_gamma   90.00
#
_symmetry.space_group_name_H-M   'P 1'
#
loop_
_entity.id
_entity.type
_entity.pdbx_description
1 polymer ?
#
loop_
_entity_poly.entity_id
_entity_poly.type
_entity_poly.pdbx_seq_one_letter_code
_entity_poly.pdbx_strand_id
1 'polypeptide(L)'
;MTGASSRRHGNTDAILDKIAAELRFEILDLSESNVTPYDYAHANRADGFEPLMAKLLEHDQIVFAAPVYWYSVPPPMKAFIDRLSDLLELPDLRERGRQLRGKRAFVVATSGVDMIAPAFISMFRNTFAYLSMQYCGHLHVNCEGGYKKGIGERAIEEFEVLLRGE
;
A
#
# COMPACT_ATOMS: atom_id res chain seq x y z
N MET A 1 2.93 -10.57 7.31
CA MET A 1 2.16 -9.69 6.39
C MET A 1 1.81 -8.41 7.12
N THR A 2 1.80 -7.29 6.42
CA THR A 2 1.38 -6.00 6.95
C THR A 2 0.62 -5.21 5.89
N GLY A 3 -0.23 -4.27 6.31
CA GLY A 3 -0.94 -3.35 5.43
C GLY A 3 -0.50 -1.91 5.65
N ALA A 4 -0.25 -1.16 4.57
CA ALA A 4 0.02 0.27 4.60
C ALA A 4 -1.23 1.01 4.09
N SER A 5 -1.97 1.67 4.99
CA SER A 5 -3.18 2.42 4.67
C SER A 5 -2.90 3.89 4.47
N SER A 6 -3.51 4.49 3.46
CA SER A 6 -3.33 5.92 3.19
C SER A 6 -4.14 6.83 4.12
N ARG A 7 -5.13 6.30 4.85
CA ARG A 7 -5.98 7.05 5.80
C ARG A 7 -6.84 6.09 6.63
N ARG A 8 -6.95 6.33 7.95
CA ARG A 8 -7.88 5.61 8.83
C ARG A 8 -9.33 6.13 8.70
N HIS A 9 -10.27 5.25 9.06
CA HIS A 9 -11.71 5.53 9.10
C HIS A 9 -12.36 5.88 7.75
N GLY A 10 -11.79 5.41 6.65
CA GLY A 10 -12.36 5.51 5.30
C GLY A 10 -12.87 4.16 4.78
N ASN A 11 -13.42 4.17 3.55
CA ASN A 11 -13.92 2.94 2.91
C ASN A 11 -12.81 1.88 2.72
N THR A 12 -11.64 2.31 2.28
CA THR A 12 -10.48 1.43 2.07
C THR A 12 -10.03 0.81 3.39
N ASP A 13 -10.02 1.61 4.45
CA ASP A 13 -9.61 1.19 5.77
C ASP A 13 -10.59 0.16 6.37
N ALA A 14 -11.89 0.37 6.21
CA ALA A 14 -12.90 -0.59 6.67
C ALA A 14 -12.77 -1.96 5.99
N ILE A 15 -12.39 -2.00 4.70
CA ILE A 15 -12.12 -3.24 3.98
C ILE A 15 -10.81 -3.85 4.47
N LEU A 16 -9.77 -3.05 4.64
CA LEU A 16 -8.47 -3.52 5.13
C LEU A 16 -8.57 -4.05 6.57
N ASP A 17 -9.35 -3.39 7.44
CA ASP A 17 -9.62 -3.86 8.81
C ASP A 17 -10.30 -5.24 8.81
N LYS A 18 -11.27 -5.47 7.90
CA LYS A 18 -11.92 -6.77 7.75
C LYS A 18 -10.91 -7.85 7.38
N ILE A 19 -10.10 -7.63 6.35
CA ILE A 19 -9.07 -8.56 5.90
C ILE A 19 -8.02 -8.78 7.01
N ALA A 20 -7.59 -7.71 7.68
CA ALA A 20 -6.60 -7.79 8.74
C ALA A 20 -7.08 -8.57 9.97
N ALA A 21 -8.36 -8.43 10.32
CA ALA A 21 -8.96 -9.20 11.42
C ALA A 21 -8.97 -10.69 11.12
N GLU A 22 -9.30 -11.10 9.88
CA GLU A 22 -9.33 -12.49 9.45
C GLU A 22 -7.91 -13.10 9.35
N LEU A 23 -6.95 -12.35 8.79
CA LEU A 23 -5.59 -12.82 8.55
C LEU A 23 -4.58 -12.41 9.63
N ARG A 24 -5.00 -11.64 10.62
CA ARG A 24 -4.21 -11.21 11.79
C ARG A 24 -2.91 -10.50 11.44
N PHE A 25 -3.00 -9.38 10.72
CA PHE A 25 -1.85 -8.54 10.42
C PHE A 25 -2.03 -7.08 10.88
N GLU A 26 -0.91 -6.41 11.10
CA GLU A 26 -0.87 -5.01 11.51
C GLU A 26 -1.17 -4.08 10.32
N ILE A 27 -1.92 -3.01 10.59
CA ILE A 27 -2.14 -1.92 9.64
C ILE A 27 -1.32 -0.71 10.08
N LEU A 28 -0.46 -0.24 9.20
CA LEU A 28 0.34 0.97 9.39
C LEU A 28 -0.38 2.14 8.70
N ASP A 29 -0.71 3.18 9.47
CA ASP A 29 -1.37 4.38 8.95
C ASP A 29 -0.35 5.36 8.40
N LEU A 30 -0.35 5.57 7.09
CA LEU A 30 0.53 6.51 6.42
C LEU A 30 0.18 7.97 6.74
N SER A 31 -1.08 8.28 7.08
CA SER A 31 -1.48 9.64 7.44
C SER A 31 -0.96 10.09 8.81
N GLU A 32 -0.71 9.13 9.71
CA GLU A 32 -0.15 9.37 11.04
C GLU A 32 1.38 9.16 11.10
N SER A 33 1.95 8.54 10.07
CA SER A 33 3.36 8.18 10.03
C SER A 33 4.30 9.37 9.80
N ASN A 34 3.77 10.59 9.62
CA ASN A 34 4.55 11.82 9.38
C ASN A 34 5.61 11.66 8.27
N VAL A 35 5.26 10.99 7.18
CA VAL A 35 6.11 10.90 6.00
C VAL A 35 5.95 12.16 5.17
N THR A 36 7.02 12.95 5.06
CA THR A 36 7.03 14.18 4.27
C THR A 36 7.29 13.88 2.78
N PRO A 37 6.87 14.76 1.86
CA PRO A 37 7.17 14.58 0.44
C PRO A 37 8.67 14.42 0.18
N TYR A 38 9.01 13.72 -0.92
CA TYR A 38 10.38 13.55 -1.36
C TYR A 38 11.07 14.91 -1.59
N ASP A 39 12.30 15.00 -1.11
CA ASP A 39 13.17 16.17 -1.26
C ASP A 39 14.49 15.76 -1.90
N TYR A 40 14.83 16.37 -3.02
CA TYR A 40 16.08 16.10 -3.77
C TYR A 40 17.37 16.36 -2.97
N ALA A 41 17.31 17.22 -1.94
CA ALA A 41 18.42 17.44 -1.02
C ALA A 41 18.42 16.47 0.17
N HIS A 42 17.41 15.59 0.27
CA HIS A 42 17.21 14.65 1.38
C HIS A 42 17.24 15.31 2.77
N ALA A 43 16.76 16.56 2.86
CA ALA A 43 16.80 17.34 4.12
C ALA A 43 15.76 16.86 5.16
N ASN A 44 14.80 16.03 4.74
CA ASN A 44 13.67 15.55 5.53
C ASN A 44 13.86 14.16 6.16
N ARG A 45 15.09 13.70 6.32
CA ARG A 45 15.40 12.34 6.82
C ARG A 45 14.94 12.06 8.27
N ALA A 46 14.72 13.10 9.07
CA ALA A 46 14.29 12.96 10.47
C ALA A 46 12.75 12.75 10.60
N ASP A 47 12.06 12.44 9.52
CA ASP A 47 10.62 12.18 9.52
C ASP A 47 10.26 10.70 9.81
N GLY A 48 9.01 10.34 9.55
CA GLY A 48 8.49 8.99 9.80
C GLY A 48 8.84 7.93 8.75
N PHE A 49 9.52 8.27 7.65
CA PHE A 49 9.74 7.32 6.54
C PHE A 49 10.62 6.13 6.95
N GLU A 50 11.81 6.38 7.53
CA GLU A 50 12.72 5.28 7.90
C GLU A 50 12.15 4.35 8.98
N PRO A 51 11.49 4.85 10.06
CA PRO A 51 10.80 4.00 11.01
C PRO A 51 9.68 3.16 10.39
N LEU A 52 8.89 3.75 9.48
CA LEU A 52 7.83 3.05 8.77
C LEU A 52 8.39 1.95 7.88
N MET A 53 9.45 2.24 7.12
CA MET A 53 10.13 1.25 6.28
C MET A 53 10.71 0.11 7.09
N ALA A 54 11.27 0.37 8.27
CA ALA A 54 11.79 -0.68 9.14
C ALA A 54 10.69 -1.69 9.48
N LYS A 55 9.51 -1.23 9.88
CA LYS A 55 8.35 -2.10 10.15
C LYS A 55 7.89 -2.88 8.92
N LEU A 56 7.77 -2.22 7.76
CA LEU A 56 7.36 -2.89 6.52
C LEU A 56 8.33 -4.00 6.11
N LEU A 57 9.63 -3.78 6.31
CA LEU A 57 10.68 -4.74 5.94
C LEU A 57 10.71 -5.99 6.82
N GLU A 58 10.12 -5.98 8.01
CA GLU A 58 9.95 -7.17 8.87
C GLU A 58 9.03 -8.23 8.24
N HIS A 59 8.28 -7.88 7.19
CA HIS A 59 7.27 -8.73 6.59
C HIS A 59 7.59 -9.10 5.15
N ASP A 60 7.27 -10.35 4.75
CA ASP A 60 7.46 -10.84 3.37
C ASP A 60 6.31 -10.44 2.44
N GLN A 61 5.18 -10.04 3.00
CA GLN A 61 3.99 -9.64 2.25
C GLN A 61 3.52 -8.25 2.70
N ILE A 62 3.32 -7.36 1.75
CA ILE A 62 2.90 -5.97 1.98
C ILE A 62 1.65 -5.69 1.16
N VAL A 63 0.60 -5.22 1.83
CA VAL A 63 -0.65 -4.77 1.21
C VAL A 63 -0.66 -3.24 1.18
N PHE A 64 -0.66 -2.64 0.00
CA PHE A 64 -0.79 -1.20 -0.19
C PHE A 64 -2.27 -0.85 -0.37
N ALA A 65 -2.84 -0.09 0.56
CA ALA A 65 -4.25 0.21 0.58
C ALA A 65 -4.53 1.71 0.41
N ALA A 66 -5.28 2.06 -0.63
CA ALA A 66 -5.59 3.46 -0.93
C ALA A 66 -6.91 3.61 -1.70
N PRO A 67 -7.71 4.67 -1.44
CA PRO A 67 -8.77 5.05 -2.35
C PRO A 67 -8.19 5.61 -3.65
N VAL A 68 -8.97 5.52 -4.72
CA VAL A 68 -8.62 6.12 -6.01
C VAL A 68 -9.08 7.57 -6.03
N TYR A 69 -8.14 8.51 -6.10
CA TYR A 69 -8.42 9.94 -6.26
C TYR A 69 -7.84 10.43 -7.59
N TRP A 70 -8.72 10.84 -8.50
CA TRP A 70 -8.29 11.33 -9.81
C TRP A 70 -7.29 10.37 -10.50
N TYR A 71 -7.67 9.08 -10.56
CA TYR A 71 -6.87 7.99 -11.17
C TYR A 71 -5.52 7.71 -10.48
N SER A 72 -5.28 8.28 -9.30
CA SER A 72 -4.04 8.14 -8.54
C SER A 72 -4.32 7.85 -7.05
N VAL A 73 -3.26 7.79 -6.26
CA VAL A 73 -3.32 7.60 -4.81
C VAL A 73 -3.39 8.93 -4.06
N PRO A 74 -3.93 8.95 -2.81
CA PRO A 74 -3.90 10.12 -1.94
C PRO A 74 -2.49 10.58 -1.59
N PRO A 75 -2.32 11.85 -1.15
CA PRO A 75 -1.01 12.41 -0.82
C PRO A 75 -0.16 11.58 0.15
N PRO A 76 -0.67 10.99 1.25
CA PRO A 76 0.18 10.18 2.14
C PRO A 76 0.79 8.96 1.43
N MET A 77 0.01 8.24 0.61
CA MET A 77 0.53 7.11 -0.17
C MET A 77 1.50 7.59 -1.24
N LYS A 78 1.22 8.71 -1.89
CA LYS A 78 2.12 9.27 -2.91
C LYS A 78 3.44 9.70 -2.29
N ALA A 79 3.42 10.42 -1.18
CA ALA A 79 4.63 10.80 -0.47
C ALA A 79 5.46 9.57 -0.09
N PHE A 80 4.82 8.54 0.46
CA PHE A 80 5.49 7.29 0.80
C PHE A 80 6.15 6.63 -0.42
N ILE A 81 5.44 6.52 -1.56
CA ILE A 81 5.98 5.93 -2.80
C ILE A 81 7.15 6.74 -3.34
N ASP A 82 7.06 8.07 -3.34
CA ASP A 82 8.13 8.94 -3.81
C ASP A 82 9.40 8.82 -2.95
N ARG A 83 9.21 8.67 -1.63
CA ARG A 83 10.31 8.49 -0.68
C ARG A 83 11.02 7.14 -0.82
N LEU A 84 10.47 6.15 -1.55
CA LEU A 84 11.21 4.93 -1.90
C LEU A 84 12.47 5.25 -2.73
N SER A 85 12.56 6.43 -3.36
CA SER A 85 13.77 6.93 -4.01
C SER A 85 14.95 7.06 -3.03
N ASP A 86 14.70 7.41 -1.78
CA ASP A 86 15.75 7.51 -0.76
C ASP A 86 16.49 6.18 -0.54
N LEU A 87 15.77 5.06 -0.66
CA LEU A 87 16.36 3.71 -0.55
C LEU A 87 17.31 3.39 -1.72
N LEU A 88 17.20 4.09 -2.82
CA LEU A 88 18.00 3.88 -4.04
C LEU A 88 19.18 4.85 -4.09
N GLU A 89 18.96 6.08 -3.67
CA GLU A 89 19.92 7.19 -3.82
C GLU A 89 20.87 7.29 -2.63
N LEU A 90 20.36 7.11 -1.39
CA LEU A 90 21.17 7.24 -0.18
C LEU A 90 21.99 5.97 0.09
N PRO A 91 23.34 6.07 0.13
CA PRO A 91 24.21 4.90 0.30
C PRO A 91 23.92 4.05 1.54
N ASP A 92 23.58 4.70 2.65
CA ASP A 92 23.28 4.07 3.94
C ASP A 92 21.91 3.38 3.98
N LEU A 93 21.00 3.71 3.05
CA LEU A 93 19.68 3.07 2.94
C LEU A 93 19.59 1.99 1.86
N ARG A 94 20.59 1.88 0.99
CA ARG A 94 20.58 0.91 -0.12
C ARG A 94 20.37 -0.53 0.32
N GLU A 95 20.95 -0.93 1.46
CA GLU A 95 20.77 -2.29 1.96
C GLU A 95 19.32 -2.55 2.39
N ARG A 96 18.66 -1.55 2.98
CA ARG A 96 17.21 -1.62 3.28
C ARG A 96 16.39 -1.72 1.99
N GLY A 97 16.73 -0.94 0.96
CA GLY A 97 16.09 -1.03 -0.35
C GLY A 97 16.18 -2.41 -0.97
N ARG A 98 17.33 -3.09 -0.84
CA ARG A 98 17.53 -4.46 -1.34
C ARG A 98 16.64 -5.49 -0.67
N GLN A 99 16.22 -5.26 0.59
CA GLN A 99 15.31 -6.15 1.32
C GLN A 99 13.90 -6.18 0.74
N LEU A 100 13.53 -5.23 -0.11
CA LEU A 100 12.26 -5.27 -0.85
C LEU A 100 12.23 -6.35 -1.93
N ARG A 101 13.41 -6.77 -2.42
CA ARG A 101 13.51 -7.77 -3.48
C ARG A 101 12.82 -9.08 -3.08
N GLY A 102 11.92 -9.54 -3.94
CA GLY A 102 11.20 -10.79 -3.77
C GLY A 102 10.02 -10.73 -2.79
N LYS A 103 9.84 -9.62 -2.06
CA LYS A 103 8.63 -9.45 -1.22
C LYS A 103 7.37 -9.43 -2.09
N ARG A 104 6.33 -10.07 -1.61
CA ARG A 104 5.02 -10.11 -2.27
C ARG A 104 4.26 -8.81 -2.01
N ALA A 105 3.80 -8.17 -3.07
CA ALA A 105 3.08 -6.91 -3.00
C ALA A 105 1.66 -7.04 -3.54
N PHE A 106 0.70 -6.54 -2.79
CA PHE A 106 -0.72 -6.55 -3.10
C PHE A 106 -1.29 -5.13 -3.03
N VAL A 107 -2.41 -4.90 -3.70
CA VAL A 107 -3.09 -3.60 -3.66
C VAL A 107 -4.53 -3.78 -3.24
N VAL A 108 -5.01 -2.98 -2.29
CA VAL A 108 -6.43 -2.81 -1.96
C VAL A 108 -6.84 -1.40 -2.37
N ALA A 109 -7.83 -1.31 -3.23
CA ALA A 109 -8.31 -0.04 -3.76
C ALA A 109 -9.83 0.10 -3.60
N THR A 110 -10.29 1.31 -3.34
CA THR A 110 -11.71 1.66 -3.37
C THR A 110 -11.95 2.87 -4.27
N SER A 111 -13.11 2.91 -4.92
CA SER A 111 -13.54 4.05 -5.73
C SER A 111 -15.07 4.13 -5.76
N GLY A 112 -15.63 5.10 -6.45
CA GLY A 112 -17.06 5.21 -6.72
C GLY A 112 -17.47 4.67 -8.10
N VAL A 113 -16.66 3.79 -8.71
CA VAL A 113 -16.94 3.18 -10.04
C VAL A 113 -16.72 1.68 -10.00
N ASP A 114 -17.36 0.96 -10.94
CA ASP A 114 -17.28 -0.52 -10.96
C ASP A 114 -15.94 -1.04 -11.44
N MET A 115 -15.23 -0.29 -12.28
CA MET A 115 -13.96 -0.71 -12.83
C MET A 115 -12.84 0.24 -12.46
N ILE A 116 -11.78 -0.31 -11.87
CA ILE A 116 -10.58 0.47 -11.57
C ILE A 116 -9.85 0.86 -12.86
N ALA A 117 -9.41 2.10 -12.94
CA ALA A 117 -8.62 2.56 -14.08
C ALA A 117 -7.29 1.78 -14.18
N PRO A 118 -6.95 1.24 -15.36
CA PRO A 118 -5.68 0.50 -15.53
C PRO A 118 -4.45 1.30 -15.13
N ALA A 119 -4.47 2.63 -15.30
CA ALA A 119 -3.38 3.53 -14.92
C ALA A 119 -3.06 3.46 -13.43
N PHE A 120 -4.08 3.34 -12.56
CA PHE A 120 -3.90 3.22 -11.11
C PHE A 120 -3.10 1.96 -10.74
N ILE A 121 -3.49 0.82 -11.27
CA ILE A 121 -2.80 -0.45 -11.02
C ILE A 121 -1.42 -0.48 -11.68
N SER A 122 -1.28 0.10 -12.87
CA SER A 122 0.01 0.16 -13.57
C SER A 122 1.07 0.96 -12.79
N MET A 123 0.68 2.02 -12.10
CA MET A 123 1.58 2.76 -11.21
C MET A 123 2.21 1.82 -10.17
N PHE A 124 1.40 1.07 -9.44
CA PHE A 124 1.89 0.11 -8.44
C PHE A 124 2.74 -1.00 -9.06
N ARG A 125 2.25 -1.63 -10.15
CA ARG A 125 2.98 -2.71 -10.82
C ARG A 125 4.37 -2.27 -11.27
N ASN A 126 4.48 -1.08 -11.86
CA ASN A 126 5.75 -0.54 -12.34
C ASN A 126 6.69 -0.20 -11.17
N THR A 127 6.14 0.40 -10.09
CA THR A 127 6.91 0.68 -8.86
C THR A 127 7.44 -0.61 -8.23
N PHE A 128 6.60 -1.62 -8.09
CA PHE A 128 7.01 -2.91 -7.53
C PHE A 128 8.05 -3.62 -8.41
N ALA A 129 7.85 -3.62 -9.72
CA ALA A 129 8.82 -4.20 -10.66
C ALA A 129 10.18 -3.48 -10.56
N TYR A 130 10.19 -2.15 -10.46
CA TYR A 130 11.42 -1.37 -10.30
C TYR A 130 12.18 -1.73 -9.02
N LEU A 131 11.46 -1.99 -7.93
CA LEU A 131 12.02 -2.43 -6.64
C LEU A 131 12.27 -3.95 -6.54
N SER A 132 12.07 -4.69 -7.63
CA SER A 132 12.17 -6.14 -7.68
C SER A 132 11.22 -6.88 -6.71
N MET A 133 10.11 -6.26 -6.35
CA MET A 133 9.02 -6.90 -5.60
C MET A 133 8.12 -7.71 -6.56
N GLN A 134 7.43 -8.70 -6.03
CA GLN A 134 6.46 -9.49 -6.77
C GLN A 134 5.06 -8.89 -6.63
N TYR A 135 4.52 -8.32 -7.71
CA TYR A 135 3.09 -7.98 -7.73
C TYR A 135 2.26 -9.26 -7.80
N CYS A 136 1.45 -9.50 -6.76
CA CYS A 136 0.66 -10.73 -6.62
C CYS A 136 -0.84 -10.56 -6.88
N GLY A 137 -1.32 -9.30 -7.00
CA GLY A 137 -2.72 -9.05 -7.32
C GLY A 137 -3.29 -7.82 -6.61
N HIS A 138 -4.55 -7.57 -6.89
CA HIS A 138 -5.27 -6.45 -6.27
C HIS A 138 -6.73 -6.80 -6.00
N LEU A 139 -7.29 -6.14 -4.99
CA LEU A 139 -8.71 -6.03 -4.72
C LEU A 139 -9.17 -4.62 -5.08
N HIS A 140 -10.25 -4.51 -5.84
CA HIS A 140 -10.96 -3.25 -6.02
C HIS A 140 -12.42 -3.40 -5.60
N VAL A 141 -12.91 -2.44 -4.80
CA VAL A 141 -14.31 -2.42 -4.37
C VAL A 141 -14.93 -1.08 -4.71
N ASN A 142 -16.07 -1.11 -5.41
CA ASN A 142 -16.89 0.07 -5.59
C ASN A 142 -17.57 0.42 -4.26
N CYS A 143 -17.29 1.59 -3.74
CA CYS A 143 -17.83 2.12 -2.49
C CYS A 143 -18.63 3.40 -2.73
N GLU A 144 -19.33 3.51 -3.86
CA GLU A 144 -20.23 4.63 -4.12
C GLU A 144 -21.26 4.72 -2.98
N GLY A 145 -21.39 5.94 -2.40
CA GLY A 145 -22.25 6.14 -1.23
C GLY A 145 -21.74 5.56 0.09
N GLY A 146 -20.48 5.13 0.15
CA GLY A 146 -19.81 4.56 1.32
C GLY A 146 -19.80 3.04 1.36
N TYR A 147 -18.79 2.46 2.03
CA TYR A 147 -18.71 1.02 2.23
C TYR A 147 -19.82 0.55 3.16
N LYS A 148 -20.54 -0.47 2.77
CA LYS A 148 -21.57 -1.15 3.59
C LYS A 148 -21.26 -2.65 3.63
N LYS A 149 -21.58 -3.28 4.76
CA LYS A 149 -21.44 -4.74 4.92
C LYS A 149 -22.17 -5.47 3.77
N GLY A 150 -21.51 -6.42 3.15
CA GLY A 150 -22.01 -7.17 1.98
C GLY A 150 -21.49 -6.65 0.64
N ILE A 151 -20.97 -5.41 0.57
CA ILE A 151 -20.38 -4.89 -0.68
C ILE A 151 -19.02 -5.54 -0.91
N GLY A 152 -18.86 -6.17 -2.08
CA GLY A 152 -17.58 -6.77 -2.50
C GLY A 152 -17.17 -8.01 -1.71
N GLU A 153 -18.05 -8.65 -0.92
CA GLU A 153 -17.68 -9.77 -0.07
C GLU A 153 -17.00 -10.90 -0.82
N ARG A 154 -17.56 -11.33 -1.95
CA ARG A 154 -16.93 -12.37 -2.78
C ARG A 154 -15.53 -11.99 -3.25
N ALA A 155 -15.33 -10.74 -3.69
CA ALA A 155 -14.02 -10.27 -4.13
C ALA A 155 -13.02 -10.17 -2.97
N ILE A 156 -13.50 -9.83 -1.77
CA ILE A 156 -12.70 -9.83 -0.54
C ILE A 156 -12.26 -11.26 -0.20
N GLU A 157 -13.18 -12.23 -0.21
CA GLU A 157 -12.88 -13.64 0.06
C GLU A 157 -11.87 -14.21 -0.96
N GLU A 158 -12.06 -13.94 -2.26
CA GLU A 158 -11.12 -14.34 -3.30
C GLU A 158 -9.72 -13.71 -3.09
N PHE A 159 -9.68 -12.47 -2.63
CA PHE A 159 -8.42 -11.78 -2.32
C PHE A 159 -7.75 -12.33 -1.05
N GLU A 160 -8.51 -12.74 -0.04
CA GLU A 160 -7.99 -13.40 1.15
C GLU A 160 -7.33 -14.74 0.82
N VAL A 161 -7.94 -15.54 -0.08
CA VAL A 161 -7.34 -16.77 -0.61
C VAL A 161 -6.00 -16.46 -1.29
N LEU A 162 -5.97 -15.43 -2.13
CA LEU A 162 -4.73 -14.97 -2.79
C LEU A 162 -3.63 -14.55 -1.79
N LEU A 163 -4.02 -13.88 -0.69
CA LEU A 163 -3.09 -13.50 0.38
C LEU A 163 -2.52 -14.71 1.12
N ARG A 164 -3.31 -15.77 1.32
CA ARG A 164 -2.84 -17.03 1.91
C ARG A 164 -1.87 -17.79 0.99
N GLY A 165 -1.91 -17.52 -0.31
CA GLY A 165 -1.08 -18.21 -1.31
C GLY A 165 -1.66 -19.56 -1.73
N GLU A 166 -2.97 -19.69 -1.64
CA GLU A 166 -3.76 -20.87 -2.03
C GLU A 166 -4.18 -20.80 -3.51
#